data_771c7b38a15e169f07ebefc23e906001
#
_entry.id   771c7b38a15e169f07ebefc23e906001
#
_cell.length_a   1.000
_cell.length_b   1.000
_cell.length_c   1.000
_cell.angle_alpha   90.00
_cell.angle_beta   90.00
_cell.angle_gamma   90.00
#
_symmetry.space_group_name_H-M   'P 1'
#
loop_
_entity.id
_entity.type
_entity.pdbx_description
1 polymer ?
#
loop_
_entity_poly.entity_id
_entity_poly.type
_entity_poly.pdbx_seq_one_letter_code
_entity_poly.pdbx_strand_id
1 'polypeptide(L)'
;MSEQQGTPDQLAAGKSQGGAGATYKLVAFEFENFRGKKVELSAECKDVMEKTERIGSIIVESGPWVGFERPAFAGEQFVLEKGEYPRWSTWTNSQNSYSLSSFRPLKVDSAEHKLHLFENAGYAGRKMEIVDDDVPSLWAHGFQDRVASAKAMNGTWVGYMYPGYRGCQYVFEHGDYKHWNDWGATAPQIQSVRRVRDMQWHKRGCFTVPAPTPAPTPNPNPTPNPTPAPKPAPNPNPNPTPPDPPTAAGAS
;
A
#
# COMPACT_ATOMS: atom_id res chain seq x y z
N MET A 1 59.36 -14.58 45.13
CA MET A 1 59.74 -13.24 44.63
C MET A 1 59.46 -13.20 43.14
N SER A 2 58.77 -12.22 42.75
CA SER A 2 58.43 -11.74 41.41
C SER A 2 57.00 -12.07 40.99
N GLU A 3 56.16 -11.10 41.32
CA GLU A 3 54.84 -10.88 40.77
C GLU A 3 54.97 -10.49 39.29
N GLN A 4 54.12 -11.01 38.44
CA GLN A 4 53.83 -10.40 37.16
C GLN A 4 52.33 -10.14 37.08
N GLN A 5 52.03 -8.85 37.08
CA GLN A 5 50.72 -8.27 36.81
C GLN A 5 50.34 -8.54 35.35
N GLY A 6 49.23 -9.19 35.15
CA GLY A 6 48.53 -9.27 33.86
C GLY A 6 47.68 -8.04 33.65
N THR A 7 47.93 -7.31 32.61
CA THR A 7 47.09 -6.20 32.10
C THR A 7 45.74 -6.68 31.61
N PRO A 8 44.64 -5.95 31.87
CA PRO A 8 43.36 -6.31 31.33
C PRO A 8 43.26 -5.95 29.85
N ASP A 9 42.91 -6.92 29.05
CA ASP A 9 42.57 -6.79 27.64
C ASP A 9 41.45 -5.78 27.48
N GLN A 10 41.74 -4.73 26.74
CA GLN A 10 40.74 -3.80 26.25
C GLN A 10 39.95 -4.48 25.12
N LEU A 11 38.75 -4.88 25.42
CA LEU A 11 37.72 -5.22 24.44
C LEU A 11 37.45 -3.99 23.60
N ALA A 12 37.98 -3.97 22.39
CA ALA A 12 37.66 -3.00 21.36
C ALA A 12 36.14 -3.11 21.07
N ALA A 13 35.39 -2.12 21.52
CA ALA A 13 34.03 -1.91 21.10
C ALA A 13 34.06 -1.60 19.60
N GLY A 14 33.71 -2.60 18.81
CA GLY A 14 33.41 -2.42 17.40
C GLY A 14 32.25 -1.44 17.25
N LYS A 15 32.54 -0.24 16.80
CA LYS A 15 31.54 0.69 16.29
C LYS A 15 30.88 0.01 15.09
N SER A 16 29.75 -0.64 15.28
CA SER A 16 28.82 -0.88 14.20
C SER A 16 28.36 0.50 13.71
N GLN A 17 28.79 0.89 12.54
CA GLN A 17 28.15 1.97 11.80
C GLN A 17 26.74 1.50 11.48
N GLY A 18 25.81 1.73 12.40
CA GLY A 18 24.39 1.66 12.14
C GLY A 18 24.06 2.73 11.13
N GLY A 19 23.76 2.33 9.91
CA GLY A 19 23.01 3.17 9.00
C GLY A 19 21.82 3.75 9.76
N ALA A 20 21.47 5.02 9.49
CA ALA A 20 20.37 5.69 10.17
C ALA A 20 19.13 4.78 10.15
N GLY A 21 18.87 4.11 11.26
CA GLY A 21 17.76 3.18 11.40
C GLY A 21 16.47 3.91 11.12
N ALA A 22 15.58 3.28 10.34
CA ALA A 22 14.26 3.84 10.09
C ALA A 22 13.61 4.20 11.44
N THR A 23 13.19 5.46 11.58
CA THR A 23 12.49 5.91 12.77
C THR A 23 11.04 5.47 12.66
N TYR A 24 10.55 4.71 13.63
CA TYR A 24 9.15 4.29 13.71
C TYR A 24 8.43 5.12 14.77
N LYS A 25 7.28 5.66 14.43
CA LYS A 25 6.44 6.37 15.38
C LYS A 25 4.96 6.17 15.09
N LEU A 26 4.24 5.67 16.07
CA LEU A 26 2.80 5.47 16.07
C LEU A 26 2.21 6.14 17.31
N VAL A 27 1.11 6.85 17.16
CA VAL A 27 0.35 7.45 18.25
C VAL A 27 -1.05 6.84 18.27
N ALA A 28 -1.38 6.14 19.33
CA ALA A 28 -2.71 5.57 19.55
C ALA A 28 -3.51 6.45 20.52
N PHE A 29 -4.79 6.64 20.23
CA PHE A 29 -5.72 7.43 21.02
C PHE A 29 -6.85 6.56 21.55
N GLU A 30 -7.31 6.89 22.74
CA GLU A 30 -8.36 6.15 23.44
C GLU A 30 -9.70 6.17 22.69
N PHE A 31 -10.07 7.32 22.12
CA PHE A 31 -11.33 7.50 21.42
C PHE A 31 -11.15 7.79 19.93
N GLU A 32 -12.23 7.68 19.18
CA GLU A 32 -12.25 8.05 17.76
C GLU A 32 -11.88 9.51 17.54
N ASN A 33 -11.44 9.82 16.32
CA ASN A 33 -11.06 11.18 15.90
C ASN A 33 -9.96 11.80 16.77
N PHE A 34 -8.97 10.98 17.17
CA PHE A 34 -7.75 11.40 17.86
C PHE A 34 -8.01 12.10 19.19
N ARG A 35 -8.96 11.60 19.96
CA ARG A 35 -9.36 12.14 21.25
C ARG A 35 -9.03 11.21 22.40
N GLY A 36 -9.03 11.77 23.61
CA GLY A 36 -8.75 11.06 24.84
C GLY A 36 -7.26 10.90 25.11
N LYS A 37 -6.94 9.94 25.98
CA LYS A 37 -5.57 9.62 26.33
C LYS A 37 -4.81 9.12 25.11
N LYS A 38 -3.59 9.61 24.93
CA LYS A 38 -2.70 9.14 23.85
C LYS A 38 -1.55 8.31 24.39
N VAL A 39 -1.13 7.34 23.60
CA VAL A 39 0.03 6.50 23.83
C VAL A 39 0.94 6.59 22.60
N GLU A 40 2.19 6.98 22.81
CA GLU A 40 3.19 7.07 21.74
C GLU A 40 4.06 5.81 21.76
N LEU A 41 4.26 5.19 20.60
CA LEU A 41 5.08 4.01 20.42
C LEU A 41 6.18 4.30 19.40
N SER A 42 7.41 3.92 19.73
CA SER A 42 8.59 3.97 18.85
C SER A 42 9.24 2.61 18.63
N ALA A 43 8.76 1.60 19.34
CA ALA A 43 9.21 0.22 19.28
C ALA A 43 8.04 -0.72 19.52
N GLU A 44 8.27 -2.03 19.44
CA GLU A 44 7.23 -3.02 19.71
C GLU A 44 6.58 -2.82 21.08
N CYS A 45 5.27 -3.07 21.14
CA CYS A 45 4.48 -3.05 22.36
C CYS A 45 3.64 -4.33 22.42
N LYS A 46 3.99 -5.23 23.33
CA LYS A 46 3.33 -6.54 23.46
C LYS A 46 1.94 -6.45 24.06
N ASP A 47 1.68 -5.42 24.86
CA ASP A 47 0.36 -5.15 25.40
C ASP A 47 0.18 -3.63 25.61
N VAL A 48 -0.61 -3.01 24.76
CA VAL A 48 -0.91 -1.59 24.89
C VAL A 48 -1.98 -1.33 25.97
N MET A 49 -2.72 -2.37 26.37
CA MET A 49 -3.75 -2.26 27.40
C MET A 49 -3.17 -1.98 28.80
N GLU A 50 -1.89 -2.20 29.00
CA GLU A 50 -1.18 -1.71 30.20
C GLU A 50 -1.10 -0.18 30.26
N LYS A 51 -1.24 0.51 29.13
CA LYS A 51 -1.09 1.96 28.99
C LYS A 51 -2.40 2.69 28.77
N THR A 52 -3.40 2.02 28.20
CA THR A 52 -4.72 2.58 27.89
C THR A 52 -5.77 1.48 27.90
N GLU A 53 -7.01 1.84 28.22
CA GLU A 53 -8.11 0.87 28.29
C GLU A 53 -8.63 0.43 26.92
N ARG A 54 -8.41 1.24 25.88
CA ARG A 54 -8.92 0.99 24.52
C ARG A 54 -8.15 1.81 23.50
N ILE A 55 -8.25 1.37 22.25
CA ILE A 55 -7.76 2.11 21.08
C ILE A 55 -8.95 2.47 20.20
N GLY A 56 -9.19 3.75 20.00
CA GLY A 56 -10.26 4.28 19.15
C GLY A 56 -9.78 4.87 17.83
N SER A 57 -8.56 5.40 17.80
CA SER A 57 -7.95 5.99 16.62
C SER A 57 -6.43 5.95 16.68
N ILE A 58 -5.78 6.07 15.53
CA ILE A 58 -4.33 5.94 15.40
C ILE A 58 -3.80 6.95 14.39
N ILE A 59 -2.64 7.52 14.69
CA ILE A 59 -1.82 8.25 13.72
C ILE A 59 -0.48 7.53 13.58
N VAL A 60 -0.15 7.11 12.38
CA VAL A 60 1.18 6.60 12.05
C VAL A 60 1.99 7.73 11.44
N GLU A 61 2.88 8.30 12.23
CA GLU A 61 3.76 9.38 11.78
C GLU A 61 4.90 8.85 10.91
N SER A 62 5.43 7.67 11.29
CA SER A 62 6.40 6.92 10.49
C SER A 62 6.27 5.42 10.75
N GLY A 63 6.34 4.65 9.69
CA GLY A 63 6.13 3.22 9.73
C GLY A 63 6.69 2.53 8.50
N PRO A 64 6.17 1.38 8.12
CA PRO A 64 4.88 0.78 8.50
C PRO A 64 4.89 0.01 9.84
N TRP A 65 3.69 -0.29 10.32
CA TRP A 65 3.43 -1.07 11.52
C TRP A 65 2.44 -2.19 11.26
N VAL A 66 2.44 -3.20 12.11
CA VAL A 66 1.34 -4.16 12.22
C VAL A 66 0.78 -4.11 13.64
N GLY A 67 -0.55 -3.98 13.74
CA GLY A 67 -1.31 -4.16 14.96
C GLY A 67 -1.94 -5.53 15.03
N PHE A 68 -2.18 -6.02 16.24
CA PHE A 68 -2.78 -7.33 16.50
C PHE A 68 -3.96 -7.19 17.44
N GLU A 69 -4.96 -8.02 17.21
CA GLU A 69 -6.17 -8.08 18.02
C GLU A 69 -5.91 -8.34 19.50
N ARG A 70 -4.95 -9.22 19.81
CA ARG A 70 -4.63 -9.67 21.16
C ARG A 70 -3.20 -9.30 21.55
N PRO A 71 -2.88 -9.30 22.86
CA PRO A 71 -1.51 -9.14 23.34
C PRO A 71 -0.55 -10.19 22.76
N ALA A 72 0.73 -9.91 22.85
CA ALA A 72 1.81 -10.77 22.38
C ALA A 72 1.73 -11.13 20.89
N PHE A 73 1.24 -10.20 20.07
CA PHE A 73 1.16 -10.32 18.62
C PHE A 73 0.30 -11.49 18.15
N ALA A 74 -0.82 -11.70 18.82
CA ALA A 74 -1.75 -12.78 18.55
C ALA A 74 -3.07 -12.25 17.96
N GLY A 75 -3.81 -13.15 17.32
CA GLY A 75 -5.09 -12.86 16.72
C GLY A 75 -5.00 -12.22 15.35
N GLU A 76 -6.04 -11.49 14.98
CA GLU A 76 -6.13 -10.85 13.68
C GLU A 76 -5.08 -9.75 13.52
N GLN A 77 -4.57 -9.59 12.30
CA GLN A 77 -3.51 -8.65 11.96
C GLN A 77 -4.07 -7.45 11.21
N PHE A 78 -3.51 -6.27 11.47
CA PHE A 78 -3.91 -5.03 10.81
C PHE A 78 -2.67 -4.25 10.38
N VAL A 79 -2.48 -4.07 9.08
CA VAL A 79 -1.36 -3.30 8.55
C VAL A 79 -1.67 -1.82 8.65
N LEU A 80 -0.74 -1.08 9.25
CA LEU A 80 -0.86 0.34 9.53
C LEU A 80 0.31 1.07 8.86
N GLU A 81 0.06 1.61 7.70
CA GLU A 81 1.02 2.42 6.96
C GLU A 81 0.92 3.89 7.41
N LYS A 82 1.89 4.74 7.06
CA LYS A 82 1.86 6.14 7.40
C LYS A 82 0.54 6.79 7.00
N GLY A 83 -0.12 7.44 7.96
CA GLY A 83 -1.40 8.08 7.74
C GLY A 83 -2.24 8.16 9.01
N GLU A 84 -3.47 8.55 8.84
CA GLU A 84 -4.45 8.76 9.89
C GLU A 84 -5.55 7.69 9.82
N TYR A 85 -5.88 7.15 10.97
CA TYR A 85 -6.91 6.12 11.16
C TYR A 85 -7.89 6.60 12.22
N PRO A 86 -8.89 7.43 11.84
CA PRO A 86 -9.78 8.11 12.80
C PRO A 86 -10.76 7.19 13.50
N ARG A 87 -10.96 5.97 13.01
CA ARG A 87 -11.87 4.96 13.57
C ARG A 87 -11.48 3.56 13.10
N TRP A 88 -12.00 2.52 13.76
CA TRP A 88 -11.68 1.12 13.47
C TRP A 88 -11.90 0.72 12.00
N SER A 89 -12.92 1.24 11.33
CA SER A 89 -13.21 0.93 9.93
C SER A 89 -12.16 1.43 8.94
N THR A 90 -11.21 2.24 9.39
CA THR A 90 -10.09 2.71 8.56
C THR A 90 -8.88 1.80 8.59
N TRP A 91 -8.74 0.90 9.57
CA TRP A 91 -7.66 -0.10 9.57
C TRP A 91 -8.12 -1.51 9.20
N THR A 92 -9.41 -1.79 9.25
CA THR A 92 -9.94 -3.08 8.82
C THR A 92 -11.35 -2.96 8.26
N ASN A 93 -11.68 -3.85 7.35
CA ASN A 93 -13.03 -4.16 6.92
C ASN A 93 -13.41 -5.61 7.27
N SER A 94 -12.66 -6.25 8.14
CA SER A 94 -13.02 -7.54 8.71
C SER A 94 -14.25 -7.39 9.58
N GLN A 95 -15.11 -8.39 9.56
CA GLN A 95 -16.29 -8.46 10.43
C GLN A 95 -16.02 -9.25 11.73
N ASN A 96 -14.82 -9.82 11.86
CA ASN A 96 -14.49 -10.68 12.99
C ASN A 96 -13.99 -9.88 14.20
N SER A 97 -13.04 -8.96 13.96
CA SER A 97 -12.46 -8.15 15.01
C SER A 97 -11.96 -6.81 14.49
N TYR A 98 -11.92 -5.82 15.36
CA TYR A 98 -11.33 -4.51 15.12
C TYR A 98 -10.48 -4.04 16.30
N SER A 99 -10.43 -4.82 17.39
CA SER A 99 -9.66 -4.51 18.59
C SER A 99 -8.17 -4.56 18.31
N LEU A 100 -7.42 -3.68 18.95
CA LEU A 100 -5.98 -3.60 18.87
C LEU A 100 -5.38 -3.65 20.26
N SER A 101 -4.49 -4.61 20.50
CA SER A 101 -3.87 -4.81 21.81
C SER A 101 -2.35 -4.84 21.79
N SER A 102 -1.73 -5.16 20.65
CA SER A 102 -0.28 -5.15 20.51
C SER A 102 0.14 -4.62 19.15
N PHE A 103 1.34 -4.08 19.07
CA PHE A 103 1.89 -3.44 17.89
C PHE A 103 3.37 -3.78 17.75
N ARG A 104 3.83 -3.95 16.51
CA ARG A 104 5.25 -3.97 16.19
C ARG A 104 5.53 -3.25 14.87
N PRO A 105 6.73 -2.66 14.72
CA PRO A 105 7.16 -2.16 13.43
C PRO A 105 7.24 -3.28 12.40
N LEU A 106 6.94 -2.95 11.14
CA LEU A 106 7.23 -3.81 9.99
C LEU A 106 8.52 -3.34 9.32
N LYS A 107 9.42 -4.28 9.05
CA LYS A 107 10.63 -4.01 8.28
C LYS A 107 10.37 -4.38 6.83
N VAL A 108 10.62 -3.44 5.93
CA VAL A 108 10.65 -3.66 4.50
C VAL A 108 12.12 -3.71 4.09
N ASP A 109 12.60 -4.88 3.72
CA ASP A 109 14.02 -5.16 3.50
C ASP A 109 14.55 -4.64 2.16
N SER A 110 13.65 -4.33 1.23
CA SER A 110 14.00 -3.92 -0.13
C SER A 110 12.93 -3.04 -0.74
N ALA A 111 13.34 -2.17 -1.66
CA ALA A 111 12.43 -1.44 -2.54
C ALA A 111 11.77 -2.35 -3.57
N GLU A 112 12.48 -3.39 -3.99
CA GLU A 112 11.94 -4.43 -4.87
C GLU A 112 11.10 -5.40 -4.07
N HIS A 113 9.99 -5.83 -4.65
CA HIS A 113 9.07 -6.75 -4.01
C HIS A 113 8.84 -7.97 -4.90
N LYS A 114 9.13 -9.16 -4.36
CA LYS A 114 8.89 -10.43 -5.05
C LYS A 114 8.25 -11.44 -4.11
N LEU A 115 7.11 -11.98 -4.54
CA LEU A 115 6.33 -12.96 -3.79
C LEU A 115 6.01 -14.17 -4.66
N HIS A 116 6.22 -15.36 -4.12
CA HIS A 116 5.75 -16.60 -4.72
C HIS A 116 4.59 -17.15 -3.90
N LEU A 117 3.50 -17.46 -4.56
CA LEU A 117 2.33 -18.12 -3.97
C LEU A 117 2.18 -19.52 -4.56
N PHE A 118 1.82 -20.48 -3.72
CA PHE A 118 1.65 -21.87 -4.09
C PHE A 118 0.26 -22.37 -3.67
N GLU A 119 -0.34 -23.16 -4.53
CA GLU A 119 -1.67 -23.73 -4.33
C GLU A 119 -1.74 -24.66 -3.12
N ASN A 120 -0.69 -25.47 -2.91
CA ASN A 120 -0.64 -26.45 -1.84
C ASN A 120 0.46 -26.13 -0.82
N ALA A 121 0.34 -26.72 0.37
CA ALA A 121 1.38 -26.62 1.40
C ALA A 121 2.70 -27.25 0.92
N GLY A 122 3.82 -26.85 1.54
CA GLY A 122 5.13 -27.35 1.19
C GLY A 122 5.62 -26.90 -0.19
N TYR A 123 5.13 -25.77 -0.69
CA TYR A 123 5.51 -25.18 -1.97
C TYR A 123 5.15 -26.06 -3.16
N ALA A 124 4.08 -26.81 -3.05
CA ALA A 124 3.58 -27.73 -4.07
C ALA A 124 2.40 -27.15 -4.86
N GLY A 125 2.07 -27.79 -5.96
CA GLY A 125 0.98 -27.39 -6.84
C GLY A 125 1.36 -26.22 -7.75
N ARG A 126 0.35 -25.50 -8.23
CA ARG A 126 0.58 -24.34 -9.09
C ARG A 126 1.30 -23.23 -8.34
N LYS A 127 2.20 -22.55 -9.04
CA LYS A 127 2.96 -21.42 -8.55
C LYS A 127 2.56 -20.16 -9.29
N MET A 128 2.42 -19.07 -8.56
CA MET A 128 2.31 -17.72 -9.08
C MET A 128 3.46 -16.87 -8.57
N GLU A 129 4.12 -16.16 -9.45
CA GLU A 129 5.16 -15.20 -9.12
C GLU A 129 4.64 -13.78 -9.32
N ILE A 130 4.79 -12.94 -8.30
CA ILE A 130 4.38 -11.53 -8.33
C ILE A 130 5.62 -10.69 -8.09
N VAL A 131 5.89 -9.75 -9.00
CA VAL A 131 7.06 -8.86 -8.94
C VAL A 131 6.59 -7.41 -9.05
N ASP A 132 6.90 -6.63 -8.04
CA ASP A 132 6.65 -5.18 -7.97
C ASP A 132 5.24 -4.73 -8.37
N ASP A 133 4.23 -5.55 -8.08
CA ASP A 133 2.84 -5.28 -8.44
C ASP A 133 1.89 -5.57 -7.28
N ASP A 134 0.73 -4.96 -7.34
CA ASP A 134 -0.38 -5.20 -6.43
C ASP A 134 -1.47 -5.97 -7.21
N VAL A 135 -1.93 -7.09 -6.67
CA VAL A 135 -2.87 -7.97 -7.34
C VAL A 135 -4.22 -7.95 -6.62
N PRO A 136 -5.20 -7.20 -7.13
CA PRO A 136 -6.51 -7.05 -6.48
C PRO A 136 -7.37 -8.31 -6.57
N SER A 137 -7.06 -9.24 -7.45
CA SER A 137 -7.75 -10.52 -7.56
C SER A 137 -6.83 -11.61 -8.11
N LEU A 138 -6.56 -12.60 -7.29
CA LEU A 138 -5.79 -13.77 -7.71
C LEU A 138 -6.59 -14.66 -8.68
N TRP A 139 -7.90 -14.54 -8.70
CA TRP A 139 -8.78 -15.27 -9.63
C TRP A 139 -8.47 -14.95 -11.09
N ALA A 140 -8.16 -13.69 -11.38
CA ALA A 140 -7.76 -13.27 -12.73
C ALA A 140 -6.47 -13.96 -13.21
N HIS A 141 -5.69 -14.51 -12.28
CA HIS A 141 -4.43 -15.22 -12.55
C HIS A 141 -4.55 -16.76 -12.39
N GLY A 142 -5.77 -17.28 -12.23
CA GLY A 142 -6.03 -18.71 -12.14
C GLY A 142 -5.86 -19.33 -10.76
N PHE A 143 -5.64 -18.53 -9.72
CA PHE A 143 -5.67 -18.95 -8.32
C PHE A 143 -7.03 -18.60 -7.71
N GLN A 144 -7.96 -19.55 -7.79
CA GLN A 144 -9.34 -19.26 -7.40
C GLN A 144 -9.50 -19.12 -5.88
N ASP A 145 -9.37 -20.20 -5.13
CA ASP A 145 -9.78 -20.20 -3.72
C ASP A 145 -8.68 -20.67 -2.77
N ARG A 146 -7.49 -21.03 -3.28
CA ARG A 146 -6.53 -21.72 -2.45
C ARG A 146 -5.12 -21.20 -2.66
N VAL A 147 -4.54 -20.69 -1.59
CA VAL A 147 -3.11 -20.46 -1.40
C VAL A 147 -2.72 -21.08 -0.07
N ALA A 148 -1.86 -22.09 -0.10
CA ALA A 148 -1.53 -22.86 1.08
C ALA A 148 -0.06 -22.78 1.52
N SER A 149 0.82 -22.23 0.70
CA SER A 149 2.19 -21.87 1.05
C SER A 149 2.66 -20.67 0.24
N ALA A 150 3.69 -19.98 0.73
CA ALA A 150 4.22 -18.79 0.11
C ALA A 150 5.71 -18.61 0.41
N LYS A 151 6.41 -17.87 -0.45
CA LYS A 151 7.76 -17.38 -0.22
C LYS A 151 7.82 -15.90 -0.51
N ALA A 152 8.07 -15.10 0.50
CA ALA A 152 8.35 -13.68 0.33
C ALA A 152 9.85 -13.52 0.10
N MET A 153 10.22 -13.35 -1.16
CA MET A 153 11.62 -13.30 -1.59
C MET A 153 12.24 -11.95 -1.28
N ASN A 154 11.51 -10.88 -1.53
CA ASN A 154 11.94 -9.50 -1.33
C ASN A 154 10.75 -8.66 -0.89
N GLY A 155 11.03 -7.63 -0.06
CA GLY A 155 10.02 -6.70 0.43
C GLY A 155 9.08 -7.33 1.45
N THR A 156 8.00 -6.62 1.73
CA THR A 156 6.97 -7.06 2.67
C THR A 156 5.61 -6.92 2.00
N TRP A 157 4.78 -7.95 2.16
CA TRP A 157 3.49 -8.06 1.50
C TRP A 157 2.36 -8.17 2.51
N VAL A 158 1.18 -7.76 2.11
CA VAL A 158 -0.05 -8.08 2.83
C VAL A 158 -1.01 -8.82 1.92
N GLY A 159 -1.43 -10.01 2.36
CA GLY A 159 -2.47 -10.79 1.74
C GLY A 159 -3.82 -10.54 2.42
N TYR A 160 -4.88 -10.66 1.66
CA TYR A 160 -6.25 -10.50 2.12
C TYR A 160 -7.09 -11.73 1.78
N MET A 161 -8.00 -12.05 2.68
CA MET A 161 -8.89 -13.20 2.51
C MET A 161 -9.75 -13.09 1.25
N TYR A 162 -10.19 -11.88 0.88
CA TYR A 162 -11.09 -11.62 -0.25
C TYR A 162 -10.47 -10.73 -1.32
N PRO A 163 -11.03 -10.70 -2.54
CA PRO A 163 -10.60 -9.78 -3.58
C PRO A 163 -10.79 -8.32 -3.17
N GLY A 164 -10.03 -7.44 -3.80
CA GLY A 164 -10.13 -6.00 -3.55
C GLY A 164 -9.60 -5.57 -2.19
N TYR A 165 -8.64 -6.33 -1.64
CA TYR A 165 -7.98 -6.01 -0.38
C TYR A 165 -8.96 -5.94 0.79
N ARG A 166 -9.79 -6.97 0.93
CA ARG A 166 -10.84 -7.04 1.96
C ARG A 166 -10.72 -8.30 2.82
N GLY A 167 -11.34 -8.25 4.00
CA GLY A 167 -11.35 -9.33 4.98
C GLY A 167 -10.11 -9.34 5.85
N CYS A 168 -9.79 -10.49 6.42
CA CYS A 168 -8.62 -10.68 7.27
C CYS A 168 -7.34 -10.40 6.49
N GLN A 169 -6.39 -9.75 7.17
CA GLN A 169 -5.09 -9.37 6.63
C GLN A 169 -4.02 -10.31 7.15
N TYR A 170 -3.06 -10.65 6.30
CA TYR A 170 -1.93 -11.51 6.65
C TYR A 170 -0.64 -10.88 6.14
N VAL A 171 0.33 -10.69 7.03
CA VAL A 171 1.63 -10.09 6.71
C VAL A 171 2.60 -11.17 6.25
N PHE A 172 3.26 -10.92 5.13
CA PHE A 172 4.38 -11.72 4.63
C PHE A 172 5.64 -10.87 4.63
N GLU A 173 6.42 -11.00 5.69
CA GLU A 173 7.79 -10.49 5.74
C GLU A 173 8.73 -11.45 5.00
N HIS A 174 9.93 -10.98 4.65
CA HIS A 174 10.92 -11.83 3.97
C HIS A 174 11.05 -13.18 4.67
N GLY A 175 10.86 -14.27 3.94
CA GLY A 175 10.94 -15.62 4.48
C GLY A 175 10.02 -16.62 3.79
N ASP A 176 10.08 -17.82 4.30
CA ASP A 176 9.37 -18.98 3.81
C ASP A 176 8.19 -19.35 4.71
N TYR A 177 7.03 -19.51 4.10
CA TYR A 177 5.77 -19.89 4.76
C TYR A 177 5.31 -21.22 4.18
N LYS A 178 5.68 -22.32 4.82
CA LYS A 178 5.47 -23.66 4.33
C LYS A 178 4.01 -24.10 4.38
N HIS A 179 3.24 -23.52 5.29
CA HIS A 179 1.84 -23.83 5.49
C HIS A 179 1.06 -22.55 5.80
N TRP A 180 -0.22 -22.51 5.46
CA TRP A 180 -1.06 -21.32 5.65
C TRP A 180 -1.20 -20.88 7.12
N ASN A 181 -1.03 -21.77 8.10
CA ASN A 181 -1.00 -21.37 9.49
C ASN A 181 0.28 -20.60 9.90
N ASP A 182 1.33 -20.65 9.09
CA ASP A 182 2.57 -19.88 9.33
C ASP A 182 2.36 -18.37 9.18
N TRP A 183 1.32 -17.93 8.47
CA TRP A 183 0.95 -16.52 8.42
C TRP A 183 -0.25 -16.16 9.29
N GLY A 184 -0.70 -17.09 10.15
CA GLY A 184 -1.79 -16.84 11.09
C GLY A 184 -3.19 -17.07 10.53
N ALA A 185 -3.32 -17.68 9.37
CA ALA A 185 -4.61 -18.02 8.79
C ALA A 185 -5.24 -19.24 9.44
N THR A 186 -6.55 -19.33 9.37
CA THR A 186 -7.34 -20.50 9.80
C THR A 186 -7.78 -21.37 8.63
N ALA A 187 -7.51 -20.91 7.40
CA ALA A 187 -7.82 -21.60 6.16
C ALA A 187 -6.83 -21.15 5.06
N PRO A 188 -6.59 -21.98 4.03
CA PRO A 188 -5.69 -21.64 2.94
C PRO A 188 -6.37 -20.71 1.92
N GLN A 189 -6.80 -19.54 2.36
CA GLN A 189 -7.55 -18.60 1.55
C GLN A 189 -6.88 -17.23 1.52
N ILE A 190 -6.33 -16.88 0.36
CA ILE A 190 -5.89 -15.53 -0.01
C ILE A 190 -6.40 -15.26 -1.42
N GLN A 191 -7.02 -14.09 -1.62
CA GLN A 191 -7.61 -13.73 -2.91
C GLN A 191 -7.12 -12.40 -3.46
N SER A 192 -6.39 -11.62 -2.65
CA SER A 192 -5.67 -10.43 -3.10
C SER A 192 -4.41 -10.22 -2.28
N VAL A 193 -3.41 -9.60 -2.88
CA VAL A 193 -2.15 -9.24 -2.23
C VAL A 193 -1.69 -7.87 -2.71
N ARG A 194 -1.03 -7.13 -1.84
CA ARG A 194 -0.38 -5.87 -2.18
C ARG A 194 0.94 -5.72 -1.44
N ARG A 195 1.79 -4.87 -1.97
CA ARG A 195 3.02 -4.48 -1.31
C ARG A 195 2.72 -3.63 -0.08
N VAL A 196 3.46 -3.85 0.99
CA VAL A 196 3.50 -2.91 2.11
C VAL A 196 4.39 -1.74 1.71
N ARG A 197 3.93 -0.54 1.99
CA ARG A 197 4.58 0.70 1.58
C ARG A 197 5.42 1.25 2.71
N ASP A 198 6.69 1.44 2.43
CA ASP A 198 7.66 2.05 3.32
C ASP A 198 8.08 3.41 2.78
N MET A 199 7.97 4.45 3.59
CA MET A 199 8.33 5.82 3.22
C MET A 199 9.82 5.98 2.92
N GLN A 200 10.67 5.11 3.44
CA GLN A 200 12.10 5.12 3.14
C GLN A 200 12.38 4.75 1.69
N TRP A 201 11.70 3.74 1.18
CA TRP A 201 11.88 3.19 -0.16
C TRP A 201 11.00 3.88 -1.22
N HIS A 202 9.86 4.39 -0.82
CA HIS A 202 8.84 4.96 -1.69
C HIS A 202 8.83 6.50 -1.66
N LYS A 203 9.94 7.15 -1.36
CA LYS A 203 10.05 8.62 -1.30
C LYS A 203 9.75 9.33 -2.61
N ARG A 204 9.84 8.65 -3.74
CA ARG A 204 9.61 9.22 -5.06
C ARG A 204 8.42 8.54 -5.73
N GLY A 205 7.31 9.24 -5.81
CA GLY A 205 6.30 9.06 -6.84
C GLY A 205 5.14 8.13 -6.58
N CYS A 206 5.18 7.21 -5.61
CA CYS A 206 4.01 6.35 -5.36
C CYS A 206 2.91 7.03 -4.52
N PHE A 207 3.24 8.11 -3.83
CA PHE A 207 2.34 8.79 -2.89
C PHE A 207 2.38 10.31 -2.93
N THR A 208 3.22 10.92 -3.78
CA THR A 208 3.11 12.34 -4.05
C THR A 208 2.04 12.53 -5.11
N VAL A 209 0.90 13.05 -4.69
CA VAL A 209 0.05 13.79 -5.62
C VAL A 209 0.99 14.80 -6.28
N PRO A 210 1.15 14.81 -7.62
CA PRO A 210 1.93 15.84 -8.28
C PRO A 210 1.42 17.18 -7.77
N ALA A 211 2.33 18.03 -7.31
CA ALA A 211 1.94 19.39 -6.95
C ALA A 211 1.18 19.96 -8.17
N PRO A 212 0.05 20.62 -7.96
CA PRO A 212 -0.68 21.22 -9.06
C PRO A 212 0.32 22.09 -9.84
N THR A 213 0.46 21.79 -11.13
CA THR A 213 1.32 22.57 -12.02
C THR A 213 0.92 24.02 -11.82
N PRO A 214 1.84 24.92 -11.46
CA PRO A 214 1.48 26.33 -11.35
C PRO A 214 0.87 26.76 -12.67
N ALA A 215 -0.30 27.36 -12.61
CA ALA A 215 -0.96 27.91 -13.78
C ALA A 215 0.06 28.73 -14.56
N PRO A 216 0.11 28.64 -15.91
CA PRO A 216 1.06 29.41 -16.68
C PRO A 216 0.86 30.87 -16.33
N THR A 217 1.92 31.50 -15.87
CA THR A 217 1.93 32.94 -15.57
C THR A 217 1.44 33.68 -16.82
N PRO A 218 0.44 34.56 -16.70
CA PRO A 218 0.01 35.34 -17.84
C PRO A 218 1.22 36.11 -18.37
N ASN A 219 1.51 35.95 -19.65
CA ASN A 219 2.58 36.65 -20.31
C ASN A 219 2.27 38.15 -20.25
N PRO A 220 3.11 39.01 -19.67
CA PRO A 220 2.76 40.43 -19.47
C PRO A 220 2.78 41.28 -20.76
N ASN A 221 2.94 40.68 -21.94
CA ASN A 221 2.96 41.43 -23.17
C ASN A 221 2.29 40.64 -24.31
N PRO A 222 0.97 40.78 -24.54
CA PRO A 222 0.42 40.38 -25.81
C PRO A 222 0.88 41.37 -26.88
N THR A 223 1.80 40.95 -27.73
CA THR A 223 2.04 41.65 -29.01
C THR A 223 0.71 41.74 -29.76
N PRO A 224 0.28 42.92 -30.20
CA PRO A 224 -0.96 43.03 -30.96
C PRO A 224 -0.84 42.22 -32.26
N ASN A 225 -1.73 41.26 -32.37
CA ASN A 225 -1.87 40.45 -33.58
C ASN A 225 -2.23 41.38 -34.75
N PRO A 226 -1.56 41.31 -35.92
CA PRO A 226 -1.93 42.12 -37.07
C PRO A 226 -3.36 41.77 -37.49
N THR A 227 -4.17 42.82 -37.63
CA THR A 227 -5.55 42.75 -38.10
C THR A 227 -5.63 41.97 -39.41
N PRO A 228 -6.44 40.93 -39.53
CA PRO A 228 -6.63 40.27 -40.83
C PRO A 228 -7.25 41.23 -41.86
N ALA A 229 -6.70 41.26 -43.05
CA ALA A 229 -7.25 42.02 -44.18
C ALA A 229 -8.70 41.59 -44.46
N PRO A 230 -9.56 42.54 -44.87
CA PRO A 230 -10.96 42.24 -45.14
C PRO A 230 -11.08 41.25 -46.31
N LYS A 231 -11.86 40.20 -46.11
CA LYS A 231 -12.22 39.24 -47.17
C LYS A 231 -12.95 39.97 -48.30
N PRO A 232 -12.62 39.66 -49.58
CA PRO A 232 -13.39 40.20 -50.71
C PRO A 232 -14.84 39.69 -50.67
N ALA A 233 -15.75 40.57 -51.05
CA ALA A 233 -17.17 40.31 -51.08
C ALA A 233 -17.52 39.14 -52.02
N PRO A 234 -18.55 38.35 -51.72
CA PRO A 234 -18.98 37.26 -52.58
C PRO A 234 -19.59 37.78 -53.83
N ASN A 235 -19.20 37.18 -54.96
CA ASN A 235 -19.71 37.48 -56.30
C ASN A 235 -21.19 37.12 -56.39
N PRO A 236 -22.04 37.95 -57.03
CA PRO A 236 -23.45 37.63 -57.17
C PRO A 236 -23.67 36.51 -58.18
N ASN A 237 -24.31 35.51 -57.74
CA ASN A 237 -25.19 34.50 -58.29
C ASN A 237 -25.19 34.24 -59.79
N PRO A 238 -24.97 33.04 -60.27
CA PRO A 238 -25.52 32.57 -61.54
C PRO A 238 -26.88 31.88 -61.34
N ASN A 239 -27.79 32.27 -62.16
CA ASN A 239 -29.13 31.83 -62.47
C ASN A 239 -29.53 30.39 -62.13
N PRO A 240 -30.77 30.14 -61.68
CA PRO A 240 -31.29 28.83 -61.47
C PRO A 240 -31.56 28.06 -62.76
N THR A 241 -31.10 26.84 -62.80
CA THR A 241 -31.38 25.84 -63.85
C THR A 241 -32.86 25.41 -63.76
N PRO A 242 -33.59 25.31 -64.92
CA PRO A 242 -34.97 24.84 -64.88
C PRO A 242 -35.11 23.34 -64.56
N PRO A 243 -36.25 22.91 -64.02
CA PRO A 243 -36.48 21.54 -63.68
C PRO A 243 -36.70 20.62 -64.86
N ASP A 244 -36.18 19.38 -64.76
CA ASP A 244 -36.39 18.32 -65.73
C ASP A 244 -37.85 17.83 -65.75
N PRO A 245 -38.35 17.41 -66.93
CA PRO A 245 -39.73 16.93 -67.04
C PRO A 245 -39.94 15.55 -66.49
N PRO A 246 -41.17 15.20 -66.04
CA PRO A 246 -41.46 13.94 -65.38
C PRO A 246 -41.43 12.77 -66.40
N THR A 247 -40.72 11.71 -66.02
CA THR A 247 -40.71 10.45 -66.79
C THR A 247 -42.00 9.69 -66.50
N ALA A 248 -42.70 9.33 -67.58
CA ALA A 248 -43.95 8.63 -67.57
C ALA A 248 -43.81 7.21 -67.04
N ALA A 249 -44.79 6.80 -66.23
CA ALA A 249 -45.00 5.44 -65.82
C ALA A 249 -45.41 4.56 -67.01
N GLY A 250 -44.72 3.46 -67.24
CA GLY A 250 -45.12 2.38 -68.10
C GLY A 250 -45.70 1.24 -67.30
N ALA A 251 -46.93 0.94 -67.57
CA ALA A 251 -47.62 -0.24 -67.07
C ALA A 251 -47.27 -1.48 -67.91
N SER A 252 -47.05 -2.63 -67.23
CA SER A 252 -47.56 -3.96 -67.55
C SER A 252 -47.10 -4.97 -66.52
#